data_958f23d43c903a2de5d1170cc3c9dd28
#
_entry.id   958f23d43c903a2de5d1170cc3c9dd28
#
_cell.length_a   1.000
_cell.length_b   1.000
_cell.length_c   1.000
_cell.angle_alpha   90.00
_cell.angle_beta   90.00
_cell.angle_gamma   90.00
#
_symmetry.space_group_name_H-M   'P 1'
#
loop_
_entity.id
_entity.type
_entity.pdbx_description
1 polymer ?
#
loop_
_entity_poly.entity_id
_entity_poly.type
_entity_poly.pdbx_seq_one_letter_code
_entity_poly.pdbx_strand_id
1 'polypeptide(L)'
;MSFCNVCPRSCKVDRKQSIHEKGRAGYCRSGMLPIVSRAALHHWEEPCISGTRGAGTVFFAGCNLSCVYCQNYEISELMQGEEISVERLRQIYFELIAQGAHNIDLVTPTHFTHAIFQSLREPLPVPVVYNCGGYESIHTVAFLRKKIQCWLPDLKYSLREPAARYSDAPDYFEKATAAIEQMYRQTGPYEIGSDGILKKGVLIRHLILPGNLENTKGVLRYVAETFAPGQVLFSLMRQYVPWGRASEFPEINRRLTEEEYNEAKAYMEELGIVDGYTQAADSSDAVYIPAFNGAGVREPSKEEF
;
A
#
# COMPACT_ATOMS: atom_id res chain seq x y z
N MET A 1 25.17 -3.02 16.74
CA MET A 1 24.64 -3.54 15.47
C MET A 1 23.12 -3.43 15.54
N SER A 2 22.50 -2.59 14.73
CA SER A 2 21.04 -2.48 14.72
C SER A 2 20.49 -3.49 13.72
N PHE A 3 19.96 -4.57 14.23
CA PHE A 3 19.27 -5.57 13.41
C PHE A 3 17.93 -5.02 12.91
N CYS A 4 17.52 -5.41 11.70
CA CYS A 4 16.27 -4.97 11.09
C CYS A 4 15.05 -5.47 11.86
N ASN A 5 14.24 -4.51 12.34
CA ASN A 5 12.94 -4.73 13.00
C ASN A 5 11.87 -3.76 12.47
N VAL A 6 12.04 -3.28 11.24
CA VAL A 6 11.17 -2.27 10.63
C VAL A 6 9.73 -2.79 10.44
N CYS A 7 9.56 -4.08 10.16
CA CYS A 7 8.24 -4.68 9.96
C CYS A 7 8.08 -5.93 10.85
N PRO A 8 6.88 -6.54 10.92
CA PRO A 8 6.63 -7.72 11.75
C PRO A 8 7.51 -8.94 11.44
N ARG A 9 8.11 -9.02 10.23
CA ARG A 9 9.08 -10.09 9.89
C ARG A 9 10.27 -10.15 10.85
N SER A 10 10.69 -9.01 11.42
CA SER A 10 11.79 -8.93 12.39
C SER A 10 13.01 -9.76 11.98
N CYS A 11 13.46 -9.61 10.74
CA CYS A 11 14.48 -10.48 10.12
C CYS A 11 15.83 -10.46 10.84
N LYS A 12 16.10 -9.44 11.66
CA LYS A 12 17.36 -9.27 12.42
C LYS A 12 18.63 -9.27 11.55
N VAL A 13 18.50 -8.91 10.28
CA VAL A 13 19.64 -8.76 9.36
C VAL A 13 20.25 -7.37 9.45
N ASP A 14 21.53 -7.25 9.14
CA ASP A 14 22.20 -5.95 8.98
C ASP A 14 21.98 -5.44 7.54
N ARG A 15 21.09 -4.47 7.38
CA ARG A 15 20.74 -3.90 6.08
C ARG A 15 21.79 -2.94 5.52
N LYS A 16 22.81 -2.58 6.28
CA LYS A 16 23.93 -1.75 5.79
C LYS A 16 24.84 -2.49 4.81
N GLN A 17 24.80 -3.84 4.84
CA GLN A 17 25.53 -4.67 3.89
C GLN A 17 24.77 -4.72 2.57
N SER A 18 25.52 -4.81 1.46
CA SER A 18 24.97 -4.82 0.10
C SER A 18 23.91 -5.93 -0.08
N ILE A 19 22.81 -5.59 -0.75
CA ILE A 19 21.76 -6.52 -1.15
C ILE A 19 22.25 -7.65 -2.07
N HIS A 20 23.42 -7.47 -2.71
CA HIS A 20 23.99 -8.42 -3.67
C HIS A 20 24.67 -9.63 -3.03
N GLU A 21 24.86 -9.64 -1.70
CA GLU A 21 25.40 -10.80 -1.00
C GLU A 21 24.30 -11.81 -0.70
N LYS A 22 24.25 -12.91 -1.44
CA LYS A 22 23.33 -14.04 -1.21
C LYS A 22 23.37 -14.49 0.24
N GLY A 23 22.20 -14.55 0.88
CA GLY A 23 22.01 -15.09 2.23
C GLY A 23 21.98 -14.07 3.37
N ARG A 24 22.16 -12.77 3.11
CA ARG A 24 22.14 -11.70 4.14
C ARG A 24 21.00 -10.70 3.98
N ALA A 25 20.21 -10.77 2.93
CA ALA A 25 19.02 -9.94 2.75
C ALA A 25 17.89 -10.40 3.68
N GLY A 26 17.12 -9.45 4.23
CA GLY A 26 15.88 -9.75 4.92
C GLY A 26 14.80 -10.24 3.96
N TYR A 27 13.63 -10.55 4.49
CA TYR A 27 12.49 -11.03 3.71
C TYR A 27 12.17 -10.11 2.50
N CYS A 28 12.24 -8.80 2.69
CA CYS A 28 12.00 -7.80 1.63
C CYS A 28 13.15 -7.67 0.60
N ARG A 29 14.25 -8.36 0.79
CA ARG A 29 15.44 -8.37 -0.08
C ARG A 29 16.06 -7.01 -0.37
N SER A 30 15.86 -6.02 0.52
CA SER A 30 16.26 -4.63 0.29
C SER A 30 17.33 -4.18 1.27
N GLY A 31 18.21 -3.29 0.79
CA GLY A 31 19.20 -2.54 1.58
C GLY A 31 18.59 -1.35 2.31
N MET A 32 19.44 -0.38 2.68
CA MET A 32 19.03 0.86 3.36
C MET A 32 18.50 1.91 2.40
N LEU A 33 19.02 1.96 1.17
CA LEU A 33 18.62 2.93 0.16
C LEU A 33 17.35 2.45 -0.55
N PRO A 34 16.45 3.37 -0.94
CA PRO A 34 15.23 3.02 -1.63
C PRO A 34 15.52 2.52 -3.05
N ILE A 35 14.81 1.46 -3.43
CA ILE A 35 14.77 0.96 -4.81
C ILE A 35 13.43 1.39 -5.38
N VAL A 36 13.44 2.25 -6.39
CA VAL A 36 12.24 2.81 -7.02
C VAL A 36 12.09 2.26 -8.43
N SER A 37 10.89 1.80 -8.74
CA SER A 37 10.55 1.18 -10.01
C SER A 37 9.89 2.16 -10.99
N ARG A 38 9.16 3.13 -10.43
CA ARG A 38 8.46 4.16 -11.19
C ARG A 38 8.10 5.33 -10.28
N ALA A 39 8.14 6.54 -10.81
CA ALA A 39 7.62 7.74 -10.19
C ALA A 39 6.86 8.57 -11.23
N ALA A 40 5.54 8.66 -11.12
CA ALA A 40 4.70 9.35 -12.10
C ALA A 40 3.34 9.72 -11.50
N LEU A 41 2.60 10.61 -12.18
CA LEU A 41 1.19 10.82 -11.86
C LEU A 41 0.40 9.52 -12.11
N HIS A 42 -0.44 9.15 -11.13
CA HIS A 42 -1.30 7.97 -11.18
C HIS A 42 -2.75 8.36 -10.90
N HIS A 43 -3.67 7.93 -11.77
CA HIS A 43 -5.06 8.38 -11.76
C HIS A 43 -6.04 7.30 -11.28
N TRP A 44 -5.53 6.14 -10.84
CA TRP A 44 -6.36 4.95 -10.56
C TRP A 44 -6.38 4.53 -9.10
N GLU A 45 -5.89 5.37 -8.19
CA GLU A 45 -6.19 5.20 -6.76
C GLU A 45 -7.62 5.69 -6.46
N GLU A 46 -8.09 5.52 -5.25
CA GLU A 46 -9.40 5.99 -4.83
C GLU A 46 -9.63 7.46 -5.18
N PRO A 47 -10.88 7.86 -5.49
CA PRO A 47 -11.19 9.22 -5.94
C PRO A 47 -10.63 10.34 -5.05
N CYS A 48 -10.61 10.12 -3.73
CA CYS A 48 -10.06 11.10 -2.79
C CYS A 48 -8.51 11.13 -2.74
N ILE A 49 -7.84 10.21 -3.40
CA ILE A 49 -6.38 10.15 -3.53
C ILE A 49 -5.95 10.71 -4.90
N SER A 50 -6.46 10.13 -5.99
CA SER A 50 -6.09 10.53 -7.35
C SER A 50 -6.70 11.86 -7.77
N GLY A 51 -7.95 12.13 -7.38
CA GLY A 51 -8.66 13.34 -7.81
C GLY A 51 -8.64 13.52 -9.31
N THR A 52 -8.59 14.78 -9.76
CA THR A 52 -8.61 15.14 -11.21
C THR A 52 -7.22 15.24 -11.83
N ARG A 53 -6.16 15.45 -11.02
CA ARG A 53 -4.78 15.66 -11.50
C ARG A 53 -3.85 14.49 -11.26
N GLY A 54 -4.32 13.47 -10.54
CA GLY A 54 -3.54 12.29 -10.16
C GLY A 54 -2.78 12.43 -8.84
N ALA A 55 -2.45 11.29 -8.26
CA ALA A 55 -1.50 11.16 -7.16
C ALA A 55 -0.07 11.15 -7.72
N GLY A 56 0.86 11.81 -7.06
CA GLY A 56 2.29 11.71 -7.35
C GLY A 56 2.83 10.41 -6.77
N THR A 57 2.73 9.32 -7.52
CA THR A 57 2.95 7.98 -6.99
C THR A 57 4.39 7.53 -7.19
N VAL A 58 5.00 7.03 -6.10
CA VAL A 58 6.33 6.43 -6.08
C VAL A 58 6.21 4.95 -5.74
N PHE A 59 6.52 4.08 -6.68
CA PHE A 59 6.47 2.63 -6.54
C PHE A 59 7.82 2.09 -6.09
N PHE A 60 7.86 1.49 -4.89
CA PHE A 60 9.07 0.87 -4.36
C PHE A 60 9.16 -0.61 -4.70
N ALA A 61 10.38 -1.08 -5.02
CA ALA A 61 10.65 -2.50 -5.24
C ALA A 61 10.88 -3.24 -3.93
N GLY A 62 10.56 -4.54 -3.93
CA GLY A 62 10.55 -5.38 -2.72
C GLY A 62 9.26 -5.23 -1.93
N CYS A 63 9.02 -6.17 -1.02
CA CYS A 63 7.86 -6.15 -0.14
C CYS A 63 8.12 -6.99 1.12
N ASN A 64 7.46 -6.64 2.22
CA ASN A 64 7.46 -7.45 3.45
C ASN A 64 6.38 -8.55 3.45
N LEU A 65 5.59 -8.64 2.37
CA LEU A 65 4.66 -9.71 2.05
C LEU A 65 5.09 -10.42 0.76
N SER A 66 4.63 -11.64 0.54
CA SER A 66 4.84 -12.41 -0.69
C SER A 66 3.49 -12.90 -1.22
N CYS A 67 2.61 -11.92 -1.52
CA CYS A 67 1.27 -12.23 -1.99
C CYS A 67 1.34 -12.93 -3.35
N VAL A 68 0.83 -14.16 -3.44
CA VAL A 68 0.88 -14.97 -4.67
C VAL A 68 0.09 -14.35 -5.82
N TYR A 69 -0.86 -13.46 -5.52
CA TYR A 69 -1.70 -12.73 -6.48
C TYR A 69 -1.31 -11.27 -6.67
N CYS A 70 -0.07 -10.89 -6.31
CA CYS A 70 0.35 -9.50 -6.33
C CYS A 70 0.32 -8.90 -7.74
N GLN A 71 -0.49 -7.85 -7.95
CA GLN A 71 -0.52 -7.12 -9.23
C GLN A 71 0.83 -6.45 -9.53
N ASN A 72 1.54 -6.04 -8.50
CA ASN A 72 2.88 -5.46 -8.58
C ASN A 72 4.00 -6.53 -8.52
N TYR A 73 3.77 -7.73 -9.07
CA TYR A 73 4.68 -8.87 -8.97
C TYR A 73 6.09 -8.55 -9.48
N GLU A 74 6.19 -7.82 -10.59
CA GLU A 74 7.46 -7.44 -11.20
C GLU A 74 8.36 -6.65 -10.24
N ILE A 75 7.78 -5.78 -9.44
CA ILE A 75 8.52 -4.95 -8.49
C ILE A 75 8.61 -5.59 -7.11
N SER A 76 7.57 -6.26 -6.64
CA SER A 76 7.54 -6.86 -5.30
C SER A 76 8.36 -8.16 -5.21
N GLU A 77 8.33 -9.01 -6.27
CA GLU A 77 9.02 -10.30 -6.31
C GLU A 77 10.24 -10.30 -7.23
N LEU A 78 10.16 -9.67 -8.41
CA LEU A 78 11.29 -9.64 -9.34
C LEU A 78 12.27 -8.49 -9.07
N MET A 79 11.95 -7.62 -8.10
CA MET A 79 12.82 -6.53 -7.65
C MET A 79 13.20 -5.55 -8.78
N GLN A 80 12.36 -5.39 -9.80
CA GLN A 80 12.61 -4.44 -10.86
C GLN A 80 12.57 -3.01 -10.32
N GLY A 81 13.68 -2.28 -10.44
CA GLY A 81 13.82 -0.91 -9.96
C GLY A 81 15.27 -0.47 -9.89
N GLU A 82 15.47 0.80 -9.59
CA GLU A 82 16.80 1.41 -9.43
C GLU A 82 16.99 1.87 -7.99
N GLU A 83 18.16 1.57 -7.42
CA GLU A 83 18.55 2.10 -6.11
C GLU A 83 18.91 3.57 -6.26
N ILE A 84 18.28 4.43 -5.44
CA ILE A 84 18.48 5.87 -5.47
C ILE A 84 18.89 6.42 -4.10
N SER A 85 19.48 7.61 -4.09
CA SER A 85 19.77 8.31 -2.85
C SER A 85 18.51 8.88 -2.18
N VAL A 86 18.60 9.20 -0.90
CA VAL A 86 17.52 9.88 -0.16
C VAL A 86 17.23 11.27 -0.76
N GLU A 87 18.28 11.94 -1.22
CA GLU A 87 18.19 13.24 -1.89
C GLU A 87 17.43 13.12 -3.21
N ARG A 88 17.73 12.11 -4.02
CA ARG A 88 16.99 11.85 -5.27
C ARG A 88 15.52 11.54 -4.98
N LEU A 89 15.22 10.72 -3.98
CA LEU A 89 13.86 10.45 -3.58
C LEU A 89 13.10 11.74 -3.24
N ARG A 90 13.74 12.67 -2.53
CA ARG A 90 13.14 13.99 -2.22
C ARG A 90 12.93 14.83 -3.47
N GLN A 91 13.88 14.85 -4.41
CA GLN A 91 13.73 15.56 -5.69
C GLN A 91 12.51 15.05 -6.48
N ILE A 92 12.34 13.73 -6.57
CA ILE A 92 11.18 13.08 -7.20
C ILE A 92 9.86 13.62 -6.64
N TYR A 93 9.76 13.81 -5.32
CA TYR A 93 8.54 14.38 -4.73
C TYR A 93 8.23 15.78 -5.29
N PHE A 94 9.24 16.65 -5.39
CA PHE A 94 9.03 17.99 -5.93
C PHE A 94 8.77 18.00 -7.44
N GLU A 95 9.36 17.09 -8.20
CA GLU A 95 9.08 16.91 -9.63
C GLU A 95 7.61 16.50 -9.85
N LEU A 96 7.09 15.57 -9.04
CA LEU A 96 5.68 15.16 -9.10
C LEU A 96 4.73 16.29 -8.67
N ILE A 97 5.09 17.05 -7.64
CA ILE A 97 4.33 18.23 -7.19
C ILE A 97 4.31 19.29 -8.29
N ALA A 98 5.43 19.54 -8.97
CA ALA A 98 5.50 20.47 -10.08
C ALA A 98 4.64 20.06 -11.28
N GLN A 99 4.43 18.75 -11.49
CA GLN A 99 3.50 18.20 -12.46
C GLN A 99 2.02 18.34 -12.04
N GLY A 100 1.75 18.84 -10.83
CA GLY A 100 0.40 19.10 -10.33
C GLY A 100 -0.22 18.02 -9.46
N ALA A 101 0.57 17.06 -8.95
CA ALA A 101 0.11 16.01 -8.06
C ALA A 101 -0.69 16.55 -6.87
N HIS A 102 -1.80 15.92 -6.52
CA HIS A 102 -2.61 16.27 -5.35
C HIS A 102 -1.93 15.91 -4.02
N ASN A 103 -1.10 14.89 -4.04
CA ASN A 103 -0.39 14.33 -2.90
C ASN A 103 0.87 13.58 -3.40
N ILE A 104 1.68 13.10 -2.47
CA ILE A 104 2.75 12.13 -2.76
C ILE A 104 2.32 10.78 -2.19
N ASP A 105 2.07 9.82 -3.06
CA ASP A 105 1.63 8.47 -2.72
C ASP A 105 2.81 7.49 -2.77
N LEU A 106 3.17 6.95 -1.60
CA LEU A 106 4.28 6.04 -1.40
C LEU A 106 3.77 4.61 -1.40
N VAL A 107 3.92 3.88 -2.51
CA VAL A 107 3.41 2.51 -2.67
C VAL A 107 4.43 1.47 -2.22
N THR A 108 4.04 0.64 -1.26
CA THR A 108 4.86 -0.40 -0.62
C THR A 108 6.13 0.17 0.08
N PRO A 109 5.99 1.19 0.92
CA PRO A 109 7.12 1.96 1.47
C PRO A 109 7.75 1.32 2.72
N THR A 110 7.12 0.32 3.33
CA THR A 110 7.40 -0.24 4.66
C THR A 110 8.88 -0.44 4.93
N HIS A 111 9.56 -1.13 4.03
CA HIS A 111 10.95 -1.53 4.22
C HIS A 111 11.96 -0.41 3.99
N PHE A 112 11.53 0.74 3.46
CA PHE A 112 12.34 1.95 3.28
C PHE A 112 11.98 3.08 4.26
N THR A 113 11.29 2.78 5.35
CA THR A 113 10.83 3.77 6.35
C THR A 113 11.90 4.75 6.79
N HIS A 114 13.15 4.31 7.01
CA HIS A 114 14.23 5.21 7.42
C HIS A 114 14.62 6.21 6.32
N ALA A 115 14.73 5.77 5.08
CA ALA A 115 15.01 6.64 3.94
C ALA A 115 13.86 7.63 3.70
N ILE A 116 12.62 7.16 3.80
CA ILE A 116 11.41 7.98 3.70
C ILE A 116 11.39 9.04 4.81
N PHE A 117 11.66 8.65 6.05
CA PHE A 117 11.72 9.61 7.16
C PHE A 117 12.75 10.72 6.90
N GLN A 118 13.92 10.36 6.38
CA GLN A 118 14.97 11.32 6.02
C GLN A 118 14.59 12.20 4.83
N SER A 119 13.95 11.63 3.79
CA SER A 119 13.50 12.39 2.61
C SER A 119 12.40 13.40 2.96
N LEU A 120 11.62 13.12 4.01
CA LEU A 120 10.58 13.99 4.56
C LEU A 120 11.08 14.85 5.74
N ARG A 121 12.40 15.18 5.79
CA ARG A 121 12.97 16.03 6.87
C ARG A 121 12.23 17.34 7.05
N GLU A 122 11.77 17.94 5.96
CA GLU A 122 10.92 19.12 5.93
C GLU A 122 9.55 18.73 5.35
N PRO A 123 8.44 19.34 5.80
CA PRO A 123 7.12 19.09 5.24
C PRO A 123 7.05 19.37 3.75
N LEU A 124 6.26 18.59 3.04
CA LEU A 124 5.89 18.87 1.65
C LEU A 124 4.66 19.80 1.60
N PRO A 125 4.48 20.56 0.51
CA PRO A 125 3.30 21.44 0.35
C PRO A 125 2.00 20.69 0.05
N VAL A 126 2.07 19.36 -0.11
CA VAL A 126 0.94 18.45 -0.35
C VAL A 126 0.96 17.32 0.67
N PRO A 127 -0.18 16.66 0.94
CA PRO A 127 -0.21 15.50 1.82
C PRO A 127 0.70 14.36 1.35
N VAL A 128 1.25 13.60 2.28
CA VAL A 128 1.94 12.34 2.01
C VAL A 128 1.01 11.19 2.34
N VAL A 129 0.79 10.32 1.38
CA VAL A 129 0.02 9.08 1.49
C VAL A 129 0.98 7.91 1.67
N TYR A 130 0.73 7.06 2.65
CA TYR A 130 1.49 5.84 2.92
C TYR A 130 0.64 4.63 2.55
N ASN A 131 0.86 4.12 1.34
CA ASN A 131 0.09 3.07 0.69
C ASN A 131 0.78 1.72 0.92
N CYS A 132 0.27 0.92 1.83
CA CYS A 132 0.95 -0.28 2.31
C CYS A 132 0.05 -1.52 2.38
N GLY A 133 0.67 -2.67 2.39
CA GLY A 133 -0.01 -3.96 2.52
C GLY A 133 -0.60 -4.25 3.91
N GLY A 134 -0.60 -3.30 4.84
CA GLY A 134 -1.14 -3.43 6.19
C GLY A 134 -0.24 -4.18 7.19
N TYR A 135 0.69 -5.00 6.73
CA TYR A 135 1.58 -5.78 7.59
C TYR A 135 2.71 -4.92 8.16
N GLU A 136 2.34 -4.01 9.07
CA GLU A 136 3.20 -2.96 9.63
C GLU A 136 3.55 -3.21 11.09
N SER A 137 4.72 -2.71 11.50
CA SER A 137 5.07 -2.61 12.92
C SER A 137 4.48 -1.33 13.52
N ILE A 138 3.80 -1.43 14.67
CA ILE A 138 3.30 -0.25 15.40
C ILE A 138 4.41 0.75 15.73
N HIS A 139 5.64 0.27 15.94
CA HIS A 139 6.81 1.13 16.18
C HIS A 139 7.19 1.93 14.93
N THR A 140 7.11 1.31 13.75
CA THR A 140 7.36 1.97 12.47
C THR A 140 6.30 3.00 12.16
N VAL A 141 5.03 2.67 12.37
CA VAL A 141 3.93 3.64 12.25
C VAL A 141 4.14 4.81 13.22
N ALA A 142 4.48 4.53 14.48
CA ALA A 142 4.77 5.58 15.48
C ALA A 142 5.98 6.45 15.10
N PHE A 143 7.03 5.86 14.52
CA PHE A 143 8.23 6.58 14.07
C PHE A 143 7.93 7.58 12.95
N LEU A 144 6.97 7.27 12.07
CA LEU A 144 6.54 8.16 10.98
C LEU A 144 5.54 9.24 11.42
N ARG A 145 5.27 9.37 12.71
CA ARG A 145 4.35 10.37 13.24
C ARG A 145 4.70 11.76 12.72
N LYS A 146 3.67 12.53 12.31
CA LYS A 146 3.77 13.87 11.72
C LYS A 146 4.44 13.93 10.32
N LYS A 147 4.91 12.80 9.78
CA LYS A 147 5.46 12.74 8.42
C LYS A 147 4.39 12.32 7.41
N ILE A 148 3.47 11.47 7.84
CA ILE A 148 2.39 10.92 7.02
C ILE A 148 1.07 11.57 7.45
N GLN A 149 0.32 12.10 6.49
CA GLN A 149 -1.00 12.67 6.71
C GLN A 149 -2.10 11.66 6.38
N CYS A 150 -1.93 10.86 5.35
CA CYS A 150 -2.92 9.91 4.88
C CYS A 150 -2.33 8.49 4.93
N TRP A 151 -3.01 7.59 5.61
CA TRP A 151 -2.64 6.18 5.66
C TRP A 151 -3.59 5.41 4.76
N LEU A 152 -3.05 4.61 3.85
CA LEU A 152 -3.78 3.79 2.90
C LEU A 152 -3.38 2.32 3.06
N PRO A 153 -3.73 1.70 4.23
CA PRO A 153 -3.41 0.30 4.48
C PRO A 153 -4.41 -0.63 3.79
N ASP A 154 -3.91 -1.71 3.22
CA ASP A 154 -4.78 -2.85 2.93
C ASP A 154 -5.06 -3.64 4.23
N LEU A 155 -6.29 -4.09 4.42
CA LEU A 155 -6.66 -5.12 5.38
C LEU A 155 -7.08 -6.37 4.61
N LYS A 156 -6.07 -7.20 4.25
CA LYS A 156 -6.24 -8.30 3.29
C LYS A 156 -6.94 -9.51 3.87
N TYR A 157 -6.67 -9.82 5.13
CA TYR A 157 -7.11 -11.06 5.78
C TYR A 157 -7.61 -10.82 7.19
N SER A 158 -8.70 -11.50 7.53
CA SER A 158 -9.17 -11.71 8.90
C SER A 158 -8.87 -13.13 9.41
N LEU A 159 -8.60 -14.06 8.48
CA LEU A 159 -8.35 -15.46 8.78
C LEU A 159 -6.88 -15.82 8.62
N ARG A 160 -6.38 -16.66 9.53
CA ARG A 160 -4.99 -17.11 9.56
C ARG A 160 -4.62 -17.96 8.34
N GLU A 161 -5.51 -18.83 7.90
CA GLU A 161 -5.23 -19.77 6.81
C GLU A 161 -4.95 -19.05 5.49
N PRO A 162 -5.85 -18.19 4.93
CA PRO A 162 -5.56 -17.48 3.70
C PRO A 162 -4.37 -16.52 3.84
N ALA A 163 -4.15 -15.92 5.00
CA ALA A 163 -2.98 -15.07 5.26
C ALA A 163 -1.66 -15.83 5.15
N ALA A 164 -1.60 -17.02 5.75
CA ALA A 164 -0.44 -17.91 5.65
C ALA A 164 -0.26 -18.43 4.22
N ARG A 165 -1.34 -18.91 3.60
CA ARG A 165 -1.35 -19.56 2.30
C ARG A 165 -1.00 -18.62 1.15
N TYR A 166 -1.59 -17.43 1.14
CA TYR A 166 -1.46 -16.51 0.00
C TYR A 166 -0.45 -15.38 0.22
N SER A 167 0.02 -15.12 1.44
CA SER A 167 0.95 -14.00 1.72
C SER A 167 2.05 -14.34 2.71
N ASP A 168 2.20 -15.63 3.08
CA ASP A 168 3.20 -16.09 4.05
C ASP A 168 3.22 -15.27 5.36
N ALA A 169 2.04 -14.87 5.86
CA ALA A 169 1.90 -14.02 7.03
C ALA A 169 0.79 -14.52 7.97
N PRO A 170 1.01 -15.64 8.69
CA PRO A 170 -0.04 -16.25 9.51
C PRO A 170 -0.53 -15.40 10.68
N ASP A 171 0.20 -14.36 11.07
CA ASP A 171 -0.14 -13.38 12.09
C ASP A 171 -0.60 -12.03 11.50
N TYR A 172 -0.97 -12.02 10.20
CA TYR A 172 -1.31 -10.80 9.45
C TYR A 172 -2.38 -9.98 10.15
N PHE A 173 -3.50 -10.60 10.53
CA PHE A 173 -4.66 -9.88 11.06
C PHE A 173 -4.30 -9.12 12.34
N GLU A 174 -3.64 -9.79 13.29
CA GLU A 174 -3.18 -9.17 14.53
C GLU A 174 -2.26 -7.97 14.28
N LYS A 175 -1.30 -8.11 13.35
CA LYS A 175 -0.33 -7.05 13.05
C LYS A 175 -0.97 -5.89 12.28
N ALA A 176 -1.83 -6.20 11.30
CA ALA A 176 -2.48 -5.20 10.47
C ALA A 176 -3.48 -4.36 11.27
N THR A 177 -4.31 -5.00 12.09
CA THR A 177 -5.30 -4.30 12.93
C THR A 177 -4.62 -3.39 13.95
N ALA A 178 -3.61 -3.87 14.66
CA ALA A 178 -2.84 -3.04 15.60
C ALA A 178 -2.17 -1.84 14.91
N ALA A 179 -1.66 -2.03 13.68
CA ALA A 179 -1.06 -0.96 12.90
C ALA A 179 -2.10 0.07 12.44
N ILE A 180 -3.25 -0.37 11.93
CA ILE A 180 -4.36 0.49 11.49
C ILE A 180 -4.89 1.33 12.65
N GLU A 181 -5.10 0.73 13.81
CA GLU A 181 -5.49 1.49 15.01
C GLU A 181 -4.43 2.53 15.41
N GLN A 182 -3.13 2.18 15.28
CA GLN A 182 -2.05 3.14 15.56
C GLN A 182 -2.02 4.28 14.52
N MET A 183 -2.31 4.00 13.24
CA MET A 183 -2.48 5.01 12.18
C MET A 183 -3.63 5.97 12.53
N TYR A 184 -4.78 5.42 12.90
CA TYR A 184 -5.93 6.20 13.30
C TYR A 184 -5.66 7.05 14.55
N ARG A 185 -4.98 6.52 15.58
CA ARG A 185 -4.59 7.31 16.77
C ARG A 185 -3.69 8.50 16.42
N GLN A 186 -2.98 8.46 15.31
CA GLN A 186 -2.12 9.57 14.87
C GLN A 186 -2.85 10.66 14.10
N THR A 187 -3.82 10.29 13.28
CA THR A 187 -4.52 11.20 12.40
C THR A 187 -5.87 11.66 12.95
N GLY A 188 -6.51 10.82 13.78
CA GLY A 188 -7.93 11.00 14.14
C GLY A 188 -8.86 10.75 12.95
N PRO A 189 -10.11 11.25 13.02
CA PRO A 189 -11.07 11.17 11.93
C PRO A 189 -10.53 11.72 10.61
N TYR A 190 -10.99 11.15 9.49
CA TYR A 190 -10.58 11.62 8.18
C TYR A 190 -11.10 13.02 7.87
N GLU A 191 -10.34 13.75 7.06
CA GLU A 191 -10.71 15.08 6.57
C GLU A 191 -10.52 15.14 5.05
N ILE A 192 -11.62 15.40 4.33
CA ILE A 192 -11.62 15.65 2.89
C ILE A 192 -11.72 17.16 2.66
N GLY A 193 -10.84 17.70 1.83
CA GLY A 193 -10.86 19.11 1.46
C GLY A 193 -12.03 19.46 0.53
N SER A 194 -12.27 20.74 0.32
CA SER A 194 -13.30 21.22 -0.64
C SER A 194 -13.03 20.80 -2.09
N ASP A 195 -11.82 20.37 -2.40
CA ASP A 195 -11.38 19.81 -3.66
C ASP A 195 -11.63 18.29 -3.78
N GLY A 196 -12.29 17.67 -2.79
CA GLY A 196 -12.56 16.24 -2.73
C GLY A 196 -11.36 15.36 -2.36
N ILE A 197 -10.21 15.96 -2.05
CA ILE A 197 -8.96 15.23 -1.76
C ILE A 197 -8.80 14.99 -0.25
N LEU A 198 -8.40 13.79 0.11
CA LEU A 198 -8.09 13.41 1.49
C LEU A 198 -6.89 14.22 1.99
N LYS A 199 -7.08 15.00 3.05
CA LYS A 199 -6.05 15.85 3.65
C LYS A 199 -5.35 15.15 4.82
N LYS A 200 -6.09 14.36 5.57
CA LYS A 200 -5.57 13.46 6.61
C LYS A 200 -6.56 12.34 6.92
N GLY A 201 -6.09 11.26 7.51
CA GLY A 201 -6.93 10.16 7.98
C GLY A 201 -6.44 8.80 7.55
N VAL A 202 -7.30 7.81 7.72
CA VAL A 202 -7.07 6.42 7.31
C VAL A 202 -8.14 6.01 6.31
N LEU A 203 -7.70 5.48 5.16
CA LEU A 203 -8.55 4.80 4.18
C LEU A 203 -8.13 3.33 4.14
N ILE A 204 -8.94 2.45 4.71
CA ILE A 204 -8.70 1.01 4.75
C ILE A 204 -9.18 0.40 3.43
N ARG A 205 -8.34 -0.40 2.78
CA ARG A 205 -8.71 -1.11 1.55
C ARG A 205 -8.83 -2.61 1.79
N HIS A 206 -9.83 -3.22 1.17
CA HIS A 206 -9.97 -4.67 1.17
C HIS A 206 -10.26 -5.20 -0.23
N LEU A 207 -9.36 -6.03 -0.75
CA LEU A 207 -9.55 -6.75 -2.01
C LEU A 207 -10.22 -8.08 -1.73
N ILE A 208 -11.40 -8.29 -2.28
CA ILE A 208 -12.13 -9.56 -2.17
C ILE A 208 -11.39 -10.62 -3.00
N LEU A 209 -11.03 -11.74 -2.37
CA LEU A 209 -10.47 -12.90 -3.07
C LEU A 209 -11.56 -13.91 -3.40
N PRO A 210 -11.55 -14.50 -4.61
CA PRO A 210 -12.50 -15.55 -4.99
C PRO A 210 -12.50 -16.71 -3.99
N GLY A 211 -13.68 -17.21 -3.62
CA GLY A 211 -13.81 -18.33 -2.67
C GLY A 211 -13.48 -18.01 -1.21
N ASN A 212 -13.19 -16.73 -0.88
CA ASN A 212 -12.76 -16.33 0.47
C ASN A 212 -13.74 -15.36 1.15
N LEU A 213 -15.04 -15.54 0.94
CA LEU A 213 -16.05 -14.61 1.44
C LEU A 213 -16.07 -14.49 2.97
N GLU A 214 -15.85 -15.56 3.71
CA GLU A 214 -15.80 -15.52 5.18
C GLU A 214 -14.60 -14.69 5.68
N ASN A 215 -13.49 -14.70 4.94
CA ASN A 215 -12.37 -13.79 5.20
C ASN A 215 -12.80 -12.32 5.03
N THR A 216 -13.50 -11.99 3.95
CA THR A 216 -14.05 -10.66 3.70
C THR A 216 -15.03 -10.24 4.78
N LYS A 217 -15.99 -11.11 5.15
CA LYS A 217 -16.94 -10.82 6.24
C LYS A 217 -16.24 -10.54 7.57
N GLY A 218 -15.18 -11.28 7.88
CA GLY A 218 -14.38 -11.04 9.08
C GLY A 218 -13.67 -9.67 9.08
N VAL A 219 -13.16 -9.23 7.92
CA VAL A 219 -12.59 -7.88 7.75
C VAL A 219 -13.65 -6.81 7.94
N LEU A 220 -14.80 -6.94 7.29
CA LEU A 220 -15.92 -5.98 7.40
C LEU A 220 -16.41 -5.85 8.83
N ARG A 221 -16.59 -6.99 9.53
CA ARG A 221 -16.99 -7.01 10.93
C ARG A 221 -16.01 -6.27 11.82
N TYR A 222 -14.71 -6.52 11.67
CA TYR A 222 -13.68 -5.80 12.42
C TYR A 222 -13.76 -4.29 12.21
N VAL A 223 -13.94 -3.84 10.95
CA VAL A 223 -14.02 -2.40 10.66
C VAL A 223 -15.25 -1.78 11.34
N ALA A 224 -16.43 -2.41 11.23
CA ALA A 224 -17.66 -1.94 11.82
C ALA A 224 -17.63 -1.92 13.36
N GLU A 225 -17.00 -2.92 13.99
CA GLU A 225 -16.88 -3.02 15.45
C GLU A 225 -15.84 -2.07 16.03
N THR A 226 -14.82 -1.69 15.24
CA THR A 226 -13.67 -0.89 15.73
C THR A 226 -13.84 0.61 15.47
N PHE A 227 -14.48 0.98 14.35
CA PHE A 227 -14.56 2.37 13.93
C PHE A 227 -16.02 2.81 13.74
N ALA A 228 -16.37 3.91 14.39
CA ALA A 228 -17.66 4.55 14.17
C ALA A 228 -17.70 5.28 12.80
N PRO A 229 -18.89 5.51 12.22
CA PRO A 229 -19.05 6.37 11.05
C PRO A 229 -18.34 7.72 11.23
N GLY A 230 -17.69 8.23 10.18
CA GLY A 230 -16.90 9.46 10.20
C GLY A 230 -15.46 9.29 10.70
N GLN A 231 -15.05 8.11 11.14
CA GLN A 231 -13.70 7.90 11.68
C GLN A 231 -12.68 7.48 10.63
N VAL A 232 -13.02 6.50 9.80
CA VAL A 232 -12.16 5.99 8.72
C VAL A 232 -12.95 5.88 7.42
N LEU A 233 -12.25 5.94 6.30
CA LEU A 233 -12.82 5.54 5.02
C LEU A 233 -12.55 4.06 4.77
N PHE A 234 -13.44 3.39 4.06
CA PHE A 234 -13.27 2.00 3.67
C PHE A 234 -13.50 1.81 2.16
N SER A 235 -12.61 1.11 1.48
CA SER A 235 -12.72 0.78 0.06
C SER A 235 -12.87 -0.73 -0.12
N LEU A 236 -14.04 -1.17 -0.57
CA LEU A 236 -14.31 -2.57 -0.92
C LEU A 236 -13.98 -2.79 -2.39
N MET A 237 -12.87 -3.47 -2.65
CA MET A 237 -12.33 -3.64 -4.00
C MET A 237 -12.72 -4.99 -4.60
N ARG A 238 -13.24 -4.96 -5.84
CA ARG A 238 -13.57 -6.14 -6.65
C ARG A 238 -12.58 -6.41 -7.78
N GLN A 239 -11.58 -5.57 -7.94
CA GLN A 239 -10.63 -5.57 -9.06
C GLN A 239 -9.63 -6.74 -9.08
N TYR A 240 -9.98 -7.86 -8.43
CA TYR A 240 -9.13 -9.04 -8.43
C TYR A 240 -8.99 -9.63 -9.83
N VAL A 241 -7.74 -9.77 -10.26
CA VAL A 241 -7.34 -10.52 -11.46
C VAL A 241 -6.28 -11.54 -11.04
N PRO A 242 -6.36 -12.81 -11.45
CA PRO A 242 -5.28 -13.76 -11.21
C PRO A 242 -3.98 -13.25 -11.85
N TRP A 243 -2.97 -12.98 -11.02
CA TRP A 243 -1.69 -12.44 -11.42
C TRP A 243 -0.55 -13.07 -10.64
N GLY A 244 0.70 -12.85 -11.06
CA GLY A 244 1.87 -13.40 -10.39
C GLY A 244 1.84 -14.92 -10.36
N ARG A 245 1.80 -15.50 -9.16
CA ARG A 245 1.73 -16.96 -8.92
C ARG A 245 0.32 -17.46 -8.60
N ALA A 246 -0.73 -16.70 -8.88
CA ALA A 246 -2.11 -17.10 -8.60
C ALA A 246 -2.50 -18.40 -9.32
N SER A 247 -1.88 -18.71 -10.48
CA SER A 247 -2.08 -19.96 -11.22
C SER A 247 -1.67 -21.22 -10.46
N GLU A 248 -0.83 -21.10 -9.43
CA GLU A 248 -0.45 -22.21 -8.54
C GLU A 248 -1.55 -22.55 -7.50
N PHE A 249 -2.59 -21.72 -7.41
CA PHE A 249 -3.68 -21.79 -6.43
C PHE A 249 -5.02 -21.83 -7.14
N PRO A 250 -5.50 -23.02 -7.56
CA PRO A 250 -6.71 -23.15 -8.40
C PRO A 250 -7.95 -22.42 -7.85
N GLU A 251 -8.11 -22.36 -6.53
CA GLU A 251 -9.26 -21.74 -5.86
C GLU A 251 -9.35 -20.23 -6.08
N ILE A 252 -8.21 -19.56 -6.27
CA ILE A 252 -8.13 -18.12 -6.59
C ILE A 252 -7.66 -17.85 -8.02
N ASN A 253 -7.43 -18.88 -8.84
CA ASN A 253 -7.04 -18.69 -10.25
C ASN A 253 -8.27 -18.43 -11.15
N ARG A 254 -9.13 -17.53 -10.72
CA ARG A 254 -10.33 -17.07 -11.43
C ARG A 254 -10.68 -15.66 -11.03
N ARG A 255 -11.51 -14.97 -11.78
CA ARG A 255 -12.08 -13.70 -11.37
C ARG A 255 -13.13 -13.89 -10.27
N LEU A 256 -13.39 -12.81 -9.53
CA LEU A 256 -14.51 -12.73 -8.60
C LEU A 256 -15.83 -12.84 -9.37
N THR A 257 -16.82 -13.56 -8.83
CA THR A 257 -18.17 -13.60 -9.42
C THR A 257 -19.02 -12.41 -8.94
N GLU A 258 -20.08 -12.11 -9.68
CA GLU A 258 -21.03 -11.06 -9.27
C GLU A 258 -21.71 -11.42 -7.94
N GLU A 259 -22.03 -12.70 -7.73
CA GLU A 259 -22.65 -13.19 -6.50
C GLU A 259 -21.73 -12.96 -5.30
N GLU A 260 -20.44 -13.33 -5.41
CA GLU A 260 -19.46 -13.12 -4.34
C GLU A 260 -19.32 -11.64 -3.99
N TYR A 261 -19.28 -10.76 -5.01
CA TYR A 261 -19.20 -9.33 -4.78
C TYR A 261 -20.45 -8.75 -4.14
N ASN A 262 -21.63 -9.12 -4.67
CA ASN A 262 -22.90 -8.61 -4.18
C ASN A 262 -23.17 -9.06 -2.75
N GLU A 263 -22.79 -10.30 -2.39
CA GLU A 263 -22.92 -10.80 -1.01
C GLU A 263 -21.98 -10.02 -0.06
N ALA A 264 -20.73 -9.78 -0.44
CA ALA A 264 -19.81 -8.98 0.35
C ALA A 264 -20.31 -7.53 0.53
N LYS A 265 -20.85 -6.92 -0.53
CA LYS A 265 -21.39 -5.57 -0.51
C LYS A 265 -22.64 -5.48 0.36
N ALA A 266 -23.58 -6.42 0.22
CA ALA A 266 -24.77 -6.47 1.06
C ALA A 266 -24.41 -6.60 2.54
N TYR A 267 -23.43 -7.43 2.87
CA TYR A 267 -22.96 -7.57 4.24
C TYR A 267 -22.28 -6.29 4.78
N MET A 268 -21.54 -5.58 3.93
CA MET A 268 -20.96 -4.26 4.28
C MET A 268 -22.06 -3.24 4.61
N GLU A 269 -23.13 -3.21 3.81
CA GLU A 269 -24.30 -2.33 4.00
C GLU A 269 -25.08 -2.71 5.28
N GLU A 270 -25.27 -3.99 5.56
CA GLU A 270 -25.90 -4.50 6.80
C GLU A 270 -25.13 -4.05 8.05
N LEU A 271 -23.81 -4.05 7.99
CA LEU A 271 -22.95 -3.58 9.08
C LEU A 271 -22.90 -2.05 9.23
N GLY A 272 -23.53 -1.30 8.32
CA GLY A 272 -23.56 0.17 8.37
C GLY A 272 -22.24 0.84 8.01
N ILE A 273 -21.37 0.20 7.26
CA ILE A 273 -20.13 0.82 6.72
C ILE A 273 -20.53 1.66 5.51
N VAL A 274 -20.66 2.98 5.71
CA VAL A 274 -21.16 3.93 4.70
C VAL A 274 -20.10 4.88 4.16
N ASP A 275 -19.01 5.08 4.88
CA ASP A 275 -17.95 6.02 4.52
C ASP A 275 -16.89 5.36 3.66
N GLY A 276 -16.88 5.66 2.38
CA GLY A 276 -15.84 5.14 1.49
C GLY A 276 -16.30 4.80 0.09
N TYR A 277 -15.78 3.72 -0.48
CA TYR A 277 -15.90 3.41 -1.89
C TYR A 277 -16.25 1.95 -2.14
N THR A 278 -17.04 1.72 -3.18
CA THR A 278 -17.23 0.42 -3.82
C THR A 278 -16.90 0.55 -5.30
N GLN A 279 -16.48 -0.54 -5.93
CA GLN A 279 -16.07 -0.52 -7.33
C GLN A 279 -17.16 -1.04 -8.28
N ALA A 280 -17.26 -0.41 -9.46
CA ALA A 280 -18.13 -0.88 -10.54
C ALA A 280 -17.57 -2.16 -11.21
N ALA A 281 -18.39 -2.84 -12.02
CA ALA A 281 -18.05 -4.10 -12.65
C ALA A 281 -16.86 -4.05 -13.62
N ASP A 282 -16.62 -2.90 -14.22
CA ASP A 282 -15.56 -2.65 -15.21
C ASP A 282 -14.18 -2.34 -14.59
N SER A 283 -14.08 -2.27 -13.26
CA SER A 283 -12.81 -1.96 -12.57
C SER A 283 -11.77 -3.10 -12.58
N SER A 284 -12.14 -4.31 -13.07
CA SER A 284 -11.27 -5.49 -13.08
C SER A 284 -10.50 -5.63 -14.40
N ASP A 285 -9.66 -4.66 -14.76
CA ASP A 285 -8.83 -4.72 -15.97
C ASP A 285 -7.34 -4.56 -15.64
N ALA A 286 -6.49 -5.35 -16.31
CA ALA A 286 -5.04 -5.27 -16.20
C ALA A 286 -4.47 -3.93 -16.70
N VAL A 287 -5.26 -3.16 -17.44
CA VAL A 287 -4.93 -1.79 -17.91
C VAL A 287 -4.59 -0.83 -16.76
N TYR A 288 -5.09 -1.09 -15.57
CA TYR A 288 -4.83 -0.26 -14.37
C TYR A 288 -3.46 -0.54 -13.72
N ILE A 289 -2.75 -1.59 -14.14
CA ILE A 289 -1.39 -1.89 -13.66
C ILE A 289 -0.40 -1.02 -14.46
N PRO A 290 0.36 -0.11 -13.80
CA PRO A 290 1.29 0.74 -14.54
C PRO A 290 2.49 -0.06 -15.05
N ALA A 291 3.06 0.33 -16.18
CA ALA A 291 4.31 -0.23 -16.66
C ALA A 291 5.46 0.21 -15.74
N PHE A 292 6.19 -0.76 -15.18
CA PHE A 292 7.35 -0.51 -14.30
C PHE A 292 8.64 -0.38 -15.11
N ASN A 293 8.77 0.73 -15.82
CA ASN A 293 9.82 0.99 -16.81
C ASN A 293 10.86 2.03 -16.37
N GLY A 294 10.93 2.37 -15.07
CA GLY A 294 11.87 3.37 -14.55
C GLY A 294 11.47 4.82 -14.81
N ALA A 295 10.26 5.09 -15.33
CA ALA A 295 9.84 6.46 -15.61
C ALA A 295 9.91 7.33 -14.35
N GLY A 296 10.51 8.53 -14.45
CA GLY A 296 10.67 9.52 -13.39
C GLY A 296 11.69 9.15 -12.29
N VAL A 297 12.38 8.02 -12.41
CA VAL A 297 13.36 7.57 -11.39
C VAL A 297 14.71 8.27 -11.54
N ARG A 298 15.22 8.34 -12.78
CA ARG A 298 16.51 9.01 -13.07
C ARG A 298 16.34 10.52 -13.07
N GLU A 299 17.43 11.22 -12.83
CA GLU A 299 17.46 12.68 -13.06
C GLU A 299 17.16 12.97 -14.54
N PRO A 300 16.36 14.03 -14.83
CA PRO A 300 16.16 14.49 -16.20
C PRO A 300 17.53 14.78 -16.84
N SER A 301 17.75 14.30 -18.05
CA SER A 301 18.97 14.64 -18.78
C SER A 301 19.00 16.15 -19.03
N LYS A 302 20.19 16.76 -18.88
CA LYS A 302 20.37 18.23 -19.10
C LYS A 302 20.05 18.69 -20.53
N GLU A 303 19.65 17.77 -21.41
CA GLU A 303 19.28 18.02 -22.81
C GLU A 303 17.77 18.19 -23.05
N GLU A 304 16.95 18.06 -21.98
CA GLU A 304 15.48 18.18 -22.08
C GLU A 304 14.92 19.55 -21.61
N PHE A 305 15.80 20.58 -21.50
CA PHE A 305 15.39 21.96 -21.21
C PHE A 305 15.76 22.94 -22.33
#